data_aba95c901c8ea9e9ac9daae25da10d0d
#
_entry.id   aba95c901c8ea9e9ac9daae25da10d0d
#
_cell.length_a   1.000
_cell.length_b   1.000
_cell.length_c   1.000
_cell.angle_alpha   90.00
_cell.angle_beta   90.00
_cell.angle_gamma   90.00
#
_symmetry.space_group_name_H-M   'P 1'
#
loop_
_entity.id
_entity.type
_entity.pdbx_description
1 polymer ?
#
loop_
_entity_poly.entity_id
_entity_poly.type
_entity_poly.pdbx_seq_one_letter_code
_entity_poly.pdbx_strand_id
1 'polypeptide(L)'
;MSGKNIFQRISAVMQDVQYLAKDDQIEFGKTKYRAISEEKVTTTIRKSLITHGIVIVPVKQEHSKDGVLTTVDVTYRIQNVGDESDYIEAVSSGTGV
;
A
#
# COMPACT_ATOMS: atom_id res chain seq x y z
N MET A 1 -14.50 5.49 21.92
CA MET A 1 -14.46 5.07 21.27
C MET A 1 -13.62 4.64 20.82
N SER A 2 -13.49 4.22 20.73
CA SER A 2 -12.54 3.88 20.41
C SER A 2 -12.38 3.53 19.15
N GLY A 3 -11.72 3.95 18.40
CA GLY A 3 -11.53 3.59 17.11
C GLY A 3 -10.68 2.41 16.98
N LYS A 4 -10.51 1.92 15.79
CA LYS A 4 -9.67 0.81 15.55
C LYS A 4 -8.24 1.26 15.57
N ASN A 5 -7.33 0.39 15.98
CA ASN A 5 -5.92 0.72 15.97
C ASN A 5 -5.38 0.53 14.56
N ILE A 6 -4.11 0.86 14.37
CA ILE A 6 -3.52 0.85 13.04
C ILE A 6 -3.55 -0.54 12.42
N PHE A 7 -3.37 -1.59 13.20
CA PHE A 7 -3.38 -2.93 12.65
C PHE A 7 -4.78 -3.34 12.19
N GLN A 8 -5.80 -2.95 12.93
CA GLN A 8 -7.16 -3.25 12.54
C GLN A 8 -7.53 -2.48 11.28
N ARG A 9 -7.02 -1.26 11.15
CA ARG A 9 -7.31 -0.43 9.98
C ARG A 9 -6.60 -0.99 8.76
N ILE A 10 -5.35 -1.45 8.90
CA ILE A 10 -4.63 -2.04 7.79
C ILE A 10 -5.31 -3.33 7.36
N SER A 11 -5.80 -4.12 8.31
CA SER A 11 -6.48 -5.34 7.98
C SER A 11 -7.74 -5.06 7.16
N ALA A 12 -8.45 -3.99 7.48
CA ALA A 12 -9.65 -3.61 6.73
C ALA A 12 -9.29 -3.20 5.30
N VAL A 13 -8.16 -2.50 5.12
CA VAL A 13 -7.73 -2.10 3.79
C VAL A 13 -7.37 -3.36 2.99
N MET A 14 -6.71 -4.33 3.63
CA MET A 14 -6.33 -5.55 2.94
C MET A 14 -7.56 -6.32 2.48
N GLN A 15 -8.63 -6.29 3.25
CA GLN A 15 -9.85 -6.95 2.85
C GLN A 15 -10.48 -6.26 1.65
N ASP A 16 -10.42 -4.95 1.60
CA ASP A 16 -10.97 -4.20 0.46
C ASP A 16 -10.19 -4.54 -0.80
N VAL A 17 -8.87 -4.66 -0.69
CA VAL A 17 -8.04 -4.94 -1.85
C VAL A 17 -8.27 -6.39 -2.32
N GLN A 18 -8.48 -7.30 -1.37
CA GLN A 18 -8.74 -8.67 -1.72
C GLN A 18 -10.06 -8.77 -2.49
N TYR A 19 -11.04 -8.00 -2.09
CA TYR A 19 -12.32 -8.02 -2.74
C TYR A 19 -12.19 -7.50 -4.17
N LEU A 20 -11.33 -6.52 -4.38
CA LEU A 20 -11.10 -5.99 -5.70
C LEU A 20 -10.51 -7.08 -6.59
N ALA A 21 -9.54 -7.81 -6.09
CA ALA A 21 -8.92 -8.86 -6.88
C ALA A 21 -9.94 -9.93 -7.27
N LYS A 22 -10.87 -10.22 -6.36
CA LYS A 22 -11.83 -11.20 -6.65
C LYS A 22 -12.76 -10.74 -7.72
N ASP A 23 -13.14 -9.51 -7.69
CA ASP A 23 -14.04 -8.98 -8.67
C ASP A 23 -13.43 -9.00 -10.03
N ASP A 24 -12.17 -8.75 -10.17
CA ASP A 24 -11.58 -8.66 -11.45
C ASP A 24 -11.18 -9.97 -12.02
N GLN A 25 -11.36 -11.00 -11.40
CA GLN A 25 -10.93 -12.18 -11.90
C GLN A 25 -11.91 -12.81 -12.68
N ILE A 26 -12.70 -12.35 -13.14
CA ILE A 26 -13.62 -12.90 -13.82
C ILE A 26 -13.40 -13.39 -15.05
N GLU A 27 -13.37 -13.13 -15.89
CA GLU A 27 -13.26 -13.53 -17.05
C GLU A 27 -12.22 -14.24 -17.48
N PHE A 28 -11.93 -15.16 -17.45
CA PHE A 28 -10.98 -15.81 -17.85
C PHE A 28 -11.19 -16.46 -19.00
N GLY A 29 -11.82 -16.88 -19.45
CA GLY A 29 -12.07 -17.47 -20.50
C GLY A 29 -11.02 -17.61 -21.33
N LYS A 30 -10.73 -16.92 -22.03
CA LYS A 30 -9.83 -17.06 -22.86
C LYS A 30 -8.70 -16.39 -22.61
N THR A 31 -8.63 -15.56 -22.23
CA THR A 31 -7.58 -14.86 -22.16
C THR A 31 -6.94 -15.03 -21.20
N LYS A 32 -6.60 -15.50 -20.83
CA LYS A 32 -5.91 -15.71 -19.95
C LYS A 32 -5.85 -14.81 -18.89
N TYR A 33 -5.38 -14.04 -18.58
CA TYR A 33 -5.48 -13.35 -17.47
C TYR A 33 -5.51 -11.99 -17.70
N ARG A 34 -5.93 -11.21 -16.84
CA ARG A 34 -6.00 -9.96 -17.00
C ARG A 34 -5.53 -9.30 -15.90
N ALA A 35 -4.66 -8.55 -15.89
CA ALA A 35 -4.13 -7.79 -14.83
C ALA A 35 -5.10 -6.73 -14.44
N ILE A 36 -5.17 -6.43 -13.18
CA ILE A 36 -5.98 -5.34 -12.72
C ILE A 36 -5.24 -4.10 -13.09
N SER A 37 -5.87 -3.10 -13.60
CA SER A 37 -5.20 -1.90 -14.05
C SER A 37 -4.61 -1.16 -12.85
N GLU A 38 -3.44 -0.57 -13.06
CA GLU A 38 -2.76 0.14 -12.04
C GLU A 38 -3.61 1.28 -11.52
N GLU A 39 -4.33 1.94 -12.37
CA GLU A 39 -5.17 3.02 -11.98
C GLU A 39 -6.29 2.55 -11.06
N LYS A 40 -6.88 1.40 -11.33
CA LYS A 40 -7.95 0.88 -10.51
C LYS A 40 -7.43 0.48 -9.14
N VAL A 41 -6.25 -0.13 -9.09
CA VAL A 41 -5.66 -0.53 -7.83
C VAL A 41 -5.34 0.71 -7.01
N THR A 42 -4.73 1.72 -7.60
CA THR A 42 -4.36 2.93 -6.91
C THR A 42 -5.59 3.65 -6.36
N THR A 43 -6.63 3.74 -7.16
CA THR A 43 -7.86 4.42 -6.75
C THR A 43 -8.52 3.67 -5.59
N THR A 44 -8.56 2.35 -5.69
CA THR A 44 -9.19 1.55 -4.65
C THR A 44 -8.42 1.66 -3.33
N ILE A 45 -7.10 1.57 -3.39
CA ILE A 45 -6.30 1.66 -2.20
C ILE A 45 -6.42 3.04 -1.57
N ARG A 46 -6.39 4.10 -2.36
CA ARG A 46 -6.49 5.44 -1.84
C ARG A 46 -7.83 5.64 -1.15
N LYS A 47 -8.91 5.17 -1.77
CA LYS A 47 -10.20 5.32 -1.19
C LYS A 47 -10.32 4.52 0.08
N SER A 48 -9.76 3.32 0.12
CA SER A 48 -9.81 2.47 1.29
C SER A 48 -9.01 3.08 2.44
N LEU A 49 -7.84 3.67 2.16
CA LEU A 49 -7.05 4.31 3.18
C LEU A 49 -7.82 5.48 3.80
N ILE A 50 -8.47 6.27 2.99
CA ILE A 50 -9.25 7.39 3.49
C ILE A 50 -10.41 6.88 4.33
N THR A 51 -11.09 5.86 3.85
CA THR A 51 -12.25 5.32 4.55
C THR A 51 -11.86 4.77 5.93
N HIS A 52 -10.71 4.14 6.01
CA HIS A 52 -10.30 3.54 7.25
C HIS A 52 -9.36 4.42 8.08
N GLY A 53 -9.15 5.64 7.66
CA GLY A 53 -8.40 6.60 8.45
C GLY A 53 -6.92 6.32 8.55
N ILE A 54 -6.26 6.04 7.43
CA ILE A 54 -4.85 5.79 7.40
C ILE A 54 -4.16 6.77 6.47
N VAL A 55 -2.99 7.23 6.88
CA VAL A 55 -2.20 8.11 6.03
C VAL A 55 -0.84 7.46 5.93
N ILE A 56 -0.24 7.45 4.77
CA ILE A 56 1.08 6.88 4.56
C ILE A 56 1.99 8.00 4.10
N VAL A 57 3.09 8.22 4.82
CA VAL A 57 4.02 9.28 4.46
C VAL A 57 5.44 8.77 4.46
N PRO A 58 6.27 9.20 3.51
CA PRO A 58 7.67 8.81 3.52
C PRO A 58 8.38 9.66 4.58
N VAL A 59 9.12 9.03 5.46
CA VAL A 59 9.81 9.75 6.52
C VAL A 59 11.30 9.65 6.40
N LYS A 60 11.86 8.78 5.55
CA LYS A 60 13.28 8.66 5.42
C LYS A 60 13.58 8.08 4.07
N GLN A 61 14.65 8.54 3.45
CA GLN A 61 15.04 8.02 2.16
C GLN A 61 16.54 7.91 2.13
N GLU A 62 17.07 6.76 1.74
CA GLU A 62 18.48 6.57 1.67
C GLU A 62 18.85 6.03 0.30
N HIS A 63 20.00 6.45 -0.22
CA HIS A 63 20.45 5.98 -1.50
C HIS A 63 21.76 5.27 -1.33
N SER A 64 21.99 4.23 -2.08
CA SER A 64 23.22 3.53 -2.05
C SER A 64 23.58 3.25 -3.48
N LYS A 65 24.83 3.51 -3.90
CA LYS A 65 25.21 3.29 -5.25
C LYS A 65 26.34 2.34 -5.29
N ASP A 66 26.30 1.34 -6.16
CA ASP A 66 27.35 0.37 -6.26
C ASP A 66 27.55 0.15 -7.75
N GLY A 67 28.60 0.72 -8.29
CA GLY A 67 28.85 0.66 -9.72
C GLY A 67 27.77 1.38 -10.47
N VAL A 68 27.08 0.67 -11.34
CA VAL A 68 26.01 1.29 -12.09
C VAL A 68 24.67 1.07 -11.42
N LEU A 69 24.62 0.35 -10.31
CA LEU A 69 23.36 0.13 -9.67
C LEU A 69 23.10 1.14 -8.58
N THR A 70 21.91 1.62 -8.50
CA THR A 70 21.51 2.53 -7.45
C THR A 70 20.36 1.90 -6.70
N THR A 71 20.48 1.82 -5.39
CA THR A 71 19.42 1.29 -4.57
C THR A 71 18.85 2.45 -3.75
N VAL A 72 17.55 2.53 -3.71
CA VAL A 72 16.88 3.57 -2.96
C VAL A 72 16.00 2.89 -1.93
N ASP A 73 16.20 3.21 -0.66
CA ASP A 73 15.39 2.65 0.40
C ASP A 73 14.54 3.78 0.96
N VAL A 74 13.26 3.58 1.01
CA VAL A 74 12.36 4.60 1.53
C VAL A 74 11.62 4.01 2.71
N THR A 75 11.63 4.69 3.83
CA THR A 75 10.90 4.27 5.01
C THR A 75 9.60 5.05 5.04
N TYR A 76 8.49 4.32 5.09
CA TYR A 76 7.19 4.94 5.14
C TYR A 76 6.58 4.76 6.52
N ARG A 77 5.86 5.76 6.97
CA ARG A 77 5.13 5.64 8.21
C ARG A 77 3.66 5.47 7.85
N ILE A 78 3.05 4.40 8.34
CA ILE A 78 1.64 4.14 8.12
C ILE A 78 0.96 4.55 9.40
N GLN A 79 0.23 5.65 9.34
CA GLN A 79 -0.23 6.36 10.51
C GLN A 79 -1.74 6.31 10.67
N ASN A 80 -2.19 6.06 11.90
CA ASN A 80 -3.60 6.13 12.22
C ASN A 80 -3.97 7.60 12.34
N VAL A 81 -4.88 8.06 11.53
CA VAL A 81 -5.25 9.46 11.50
C VAL A 81 -5.84 9.90 12.85
N GLY A 82 -6.49 9.02 13.56
CA GLY A 82 -7.11 9.38 14.82
C GLY A 82 -6.18 9.33 16.03
N ASP A 83 -4.94 8.83 15.88
CA ASP A 83 -4.07 8.69 17.03
C ASP A 83 -2.65 8.79 16.53
N GLU A 84 -1.98 9.92 16.79
CA GLU A 84 -0.67 10.12 16.25
C GLU A 84 0.38 9.21 16.89
N SER A 85 0.09 8.55 17.97
CA SER A 85 1.07 7.64 18.54
C SER A 85 0.88 6.22 18.00
N ASP A 86 -0.11 5.99 17.18
CA ASP A 86 -0.43 4.67 16.69
C ASP A 86 -0.02 4.56 15.23
N TYR A 87 1.19 4.05 14.97
CA TYR A 87 1.67 3.93 13.62
C TYR A 87 2.67 2.79 13.52
N ILE A 88 3.01 2.40 12.32
CA ILE A 88 4.07 1.45 12.08
C ILE A 88 4.91 1.99 10.95
N GLU A 89 6.12 1.48 10.80
CA GLU A 89 6.97 1.92 9.72
C GLU A 89 7.35 0.73 8.87
N ALA A 90 7.48 0.94 7.60
CA ALA A 90 7.83 -0.12 6.66
C ALA A 90 8.83 0.43 5.66
N VAL A 91 9.74 -0.41 5.23
CA VAL A 91 10.78 0.00 4.29
C VAL A 91 10.50 -0.64 2.95
N SER A 92 10.64 0.15 1.89
CA SER A 92 10.49 -0.35 0.54
C SER A 92 11.77 -0.03 -0.19
N SER A 93 12.31 -0.99 -0.93
CA SER A 93 13.55 -0.81 -1.65
C SER A 93 13.34 -0.96 -3.13
N GLY A 94 14.03 -0.15 -3.89
CA GLY A 94 14.01 -0.25 -5.34
C GLY A 94 15.42 -0.16 -5.87
N THR A 95 15.71 -0.87 -6.94
CA THR A 95 17.02 -0.85 -7.56
C THR A 95 16.89 -0.45 -9.00
N GLY A 96 17.79 0.38 -9.45
CA GLY A 96 17.77 0.82 -10.84
C GLY A 96 19.16 0.98 -11.37
N VAL A 97 19.28 1.11 -12.66
CA VAL A 97 20.56 1.29 -13.29
C VAL A 97 20.64 2.63 -13.95
#